data_c7fe6253646f478fb23c1a3ca9089020
#
_entry.id   c7fe6253646f478fb23c1a3ca9089020
#
_cell.length_a   1.000
_cell.length_b   1.000
_cell.length_c   1.000
_cell.angle_alpha   90.00
_cell.angle_beta   90.00
_cell.angle_gamma   90.00
#
_symmetry.space_group_name_H-M   'P 1'
#
loop_
_entity.id
_entity.type
_entity.pdbx_description
1 polymer ?
#
loop_
_entity_poly.entity_id
_entity_poly.type
_entity_poly.pdbx_seq_one_letter_code
_entity_poly.pdbx_strand_id
1 'polypeptide(L)' 'MNNKFPWWHYADMQKGDLADLEAAMQSFEKRFGCKPTHVTVSVEFPEVIKVEGVTIVRQGNVQPHNFVLDRPK' A
#
# COMPACT_ATOMS: atom_id res chain seq x y z
N MET A 1 -22.70 3.12 -0.63
CA MET A 1 -21.35 3.34 -1.14
C MET A 1 -20.37 2.42 -0.44
N ASN A 2 -19.59 1.70 -1.21
CA ASN A 2 -18.70 0.69 -0.67
C ASN A 2 -17.32 1.24 -0.41
N ASN A 3 -17.03 1.52 0.86
CA ASN A 3 -15.67 1.75 1.30
C ASN A 3 -15.10 0.40 1.72
N LYS A 4 -14.72 -0.39 0.73
CA LYS A 4 -14.19 -1.71 1.04
C LYS A 4 -12.77 -1.60 1.55
N PHE A 5 -12.53 -2.09 2.71
CA PHE A 5 -11.21 -2.23 3.28
C PHE A 5 -10.95 -3.69 3.60
N PRO A 6 -9.73 -4.13 3.41
CA PRO A 6 -8.60 -3.37 2.87
C PRO A 6 -8.77 -3.05 1.38
N TRP A 7 -8.10 -1.99 0.92
CA TRP A 7 -8.19 -1.54 -0.46
C TRP A 7 -6.99 -2.01 -1.25
N TRP A 8 -7.24 -2.68 -2.36
CA TRP A 8 -6.18 -3.21 -3.22
C TRP A 8 -5.80 -2.20 -4.28
N HIS A 9 -4.51 -2.04 -4.50
CA HIS A 9 -3.96 -1.16 -5.51
C HIS A 9 -2.86 -1.87 -6.28
N TYR A 10 -2.91 -1.78 -7.59
CA TYR A 10 -1.87 -2.30 -8.46
C TYR A 10 -1.07 -1.13 -9.04
N ALA A 11 0.25 -1.21 -8.96
CA ALA A 11 1.13 -0.15 -9.47
C ALA A 11 1.34 -0.33 -10.97
N ASP A 12 0.55 0.38 -11.76
CA ASP A 12 0.59 0.26 -13.22
C ASP A 12 1.95 0.66 -13.81
N MET A 13 2.55 1.70 -13.28
CA MET A 13 3.78 2.27 -13.85
C MET A 13 5.05 1.56 -13.40
N GLN A 14 5.02 0.86 -12.30
CA GLN A 14 6.13 0.07 -11.77
C GLN A 14 7.47 0.83 -11.81
N LYS A 15 7.47 2.02 -11.22
CA LYS A 15 8.63 2.92 -11.25
C LYS A 15 9.67 2.63 -10.17
N GLY A 16 9.48 1.57 -9.42
CA GLY A 16 10.34 1.19 -8.31
C GLY A 16 9.52 1.04 -7.04
N ASP A 17 10.02 0.23 -6.11
CA ASP A 17 9.23 -0.17 -4.94
C ASP A 17 8.77 1.02 -4.10
N LEU A 18 9.66 1.97 -3.80
CA LEU A 18 9.28 3.13 -3.01
C LEU A 18 8.31 4.04 -3.76
N ALA A 19 8.58 4.30 -5.03
CA ALA A 19 7.72 5.15 -5.85
C ALA A 19 6.33 4.52 -6.00
N ASP A 20 6.27 3.22 -6.19
CA ASP A 20 4.99 2.50 -6.31
C ASP A 20 4.21 2.56 -5.00
N LEU A 21 4.89 2.38 -3.88
CA LEU A 21 4.25 2.48 -2.56
C LEU A 21 3.71 3.88 -2.32
N GLU A 22 4.52 4.90 -2.61
CA GLU A 22 4.09 6.29 -2.43
C GLU A 22 2.88 6.62 -3.31
N ALA A 23 2.88 6.15 -4.55
CA ALA A 23 1.75 6.36 -5.45
C ALA A 23 0.49 5.68 -4.92
N ALA A 24 0.62 4.47 -4.38
CA ALA A 24 -0.50 3.75 -3.79
C ALA A 24 -1.05 4.51 -2.59
N MET A 25 -0.19 5.02 -1.73
CA MET A 25 -0.60 5.78 -0.55
C MET A 25 -1.30 7.09 -0.93
N GLN A 26 -0.79 7.79 -1.95
CA GLN A 26 -1.41 9.01 -2.44
C GLN A 26 -2.79 8.73 -3.03
N SER A 27 -2.92 7.66 -3.79
CA SER A 27 -4.19 7.27 -4.37
C SER A 27 -5.21 6.94 -3.28
N PHE A 28 -4.76 6.25 -2.23
CA PHE A 28 -5.61 5.95 -1.09
C PHE A 28 -6.09 7.23 -0.39
N GLU A 29 -5.16 8.15 -0.11
CA GLU A 29 -5.50 9.41 0.54
C GLU A 29 -6.48 10.23 -0.28
N LYS A 30 -6.27 10.29 -1.59
CA LYS A 30 -7.14 11.01 -2.49
C LYS A 30 -8.54 10.41 -2.53
N ARG A 31 -8.63 9.09 -2.47
CA ARG A 31 -9.91 8.39 -2.55
C ARG A 31 -10.69 8.44 -1.23
N PHE A 32 -10.01 8.31 -0.11
CA PHE A 32 -10.68 8.14 1.19
C PHE A 32 -10.54 9.34 2.11
N GLY A 33 -9.71 10.32 1.76
CA GLY A 33 -9.53 11.54 2.56
C GLY A 33 -8.68 11.36 3.79
N CYS A 34 -8.00 10.22 3.94
CA CYS A 34 -7.10 9.97 5.07
C CYS A 34 -5.92 9.13 4.61
N LYS A 35 -4.82 9.20 5.34
CA LYS A 35 -3.64 8.41 5.04
C LYS A 35 -3.80 6.97 5.51
N PRO A 36 -3.30 5.99 4.77
CA PRO A 36 -3.31 4.62 5.25
C PRO A 36 -2.35 4.46 6.41
N THR A 37 -2.68 3.59 7.35
CA THR A 37 -1.81 3.27 8.48
C THR A 37 -1.17 1.90 8.33
N HIS A 38 -1.77 1.02 7.54
CA HIS A 38 -1.28 -0.33 7.33
C HIS A 38 -1.22 -0.61 5.84
N VAL A 39 -0.07 -1.10 5.39
CA VAL A 39 0.12 -1.49 3.99
C VAL A 39 0.66 -2.91 3.97
N THR A 40 -0.04 -3.81 3.28
CA THR A 40 0.42 -5.17 3.08
C THR A 40 1.04 -5.27 1.69
N VAL A 41 2.24 -5.84 1.64
CA VAL A 41 3.02 -5.91 0.42
C VAL A 41 3.46 -7.34 0.16
N SER A 42 3.99 -7.58 -1.05
CA SER A 42 4.59 -8.85 -1.39
C SER A 42 5.78 -9.16 -0.48
N VAL A 43 6.06 -10.44 -0.27
CA VAL A 43 7.25 -10.87 0.47
C VAL A 43 8.55 -10.42 -0.21
N GLU A 44 8.49 -10.10 -1.50
CA GLU A 44 9.64 -9.61 -2.26
C GLU A 44 9.91 -8.12 -2.07
N PHE A 45 9.00 -7.42 -1.39
CA PHE A 45 9.17 -5.98 -1.16
C PHE A 45 10.38 -5.73 -0.28
N PRO A 46 11.28 -4.77 -0.64
CA PRO A 46 12.51 -4.56 0.13
C PRO A 46 12.26 -4.19 1.59
N GLU A 47 12.96 -4.85 2.49
CA GLU A 47 12.82 -4.60 3.93
C GLU A 47 13.39 -3.24 4.35
N VAL A 48 14.28 -2.69 3.55
CA VAL A 48 14.89 -1.39 3.85
C VAL A 48 13.92 -0.23 3.66
N ILE A 49 12.85 -0.45 2.90
CA ILE A 49 11.86 0.60 2.64
C ILE A 49 10.91 0.67 3.83
N LYS A 50 10.91 1.80 4.51
CA LYS A 50 10.03 2.06 5.64
C LYS A 50 9.42 3.45 5.47
N VAL A 51 8.16 3.59 5.89
CA VAL A 51 7.46 4.87 5.85
C VAL A 51 7.03 5.20 7.27
N GLU A 52 7.38 6.40 7.72
CA GLU A 52 7.03 6.84 9.06
C GLU A 52 5.52 6.87 9.24
N GLY A 53 5.06 6.32 10.36
CA GLY A 53 3.64 6.28 10.66
C GLY A 53 2.87 5.18 9.96
N VAL A 54 3.54 4.33 9.18
CA VAL A 54 2.89 3.25 8.44
C VAL A 54 3.48 1.91 8.84
N THR A 55 2.61 0.96 9.15
CA THR A 55 3.01 -0.42 9.41
C THR A 55 3.00 -1.18 8.09
N ILE A 56 4.15 -1.70 7.71
CA ILE A 56 4.29 -2.49 6.47
C ILE A 56 4.33 -3.96 6.85
N VAL A 57 3.41 -4.73 6.26
CA VAL A 57 3.28 -6.17 6.52
C VAL A 57 3.54 -6.91 5.21
N ARG A 58 4.29 -8.00 5.27
CA ARG A 58 4.58 -8.83 4.11
C ARG A 58 3.77 -10.11 4.18
N GLN A 59 3.09 -10.42 3.07
CA GLN A 59 2.30 -11.65 2.97
C GLN A 59 2.52 -12.31 1.63
N GLY A 60 2.62 -13.64 1.63
CA GLY A 60 2.89 -14.41 0.43
C GLY A 60 1.75 -14.42 -0.59
N ASN A 61 0.53 -14.08 -0.16
CA ASN A 61 -0.60 -14.02 -1.07
C ASN A 61 -0.73 -12.69 -1.81
N VAL A 62 0.18 -11.74 -1.55
CA VAL A 62 0.20 -10.47 -2.26
C VAL A 62 1.30 -10.54 -3.31
N GLN A 63 0.93 -10.33 -4.57
CA GLN A 63 1.89 -10.38 -5.67
C GLN A 63 2.72 -9.11 -5.74
N PRO A 64 3.92 -9.15 -6.36
CA PRO A 64 4.72 -7.95 -6.56
C PRO A 64 3.93 -6.85 -7.25
N HIS A 65 4.21 -5.61 -6.87
CA HIS A 65 3.55 -4.39 -7.39
C HIS A 65 2.10 -4.24 -6.96
N ASN A 66 1.59 -5.15 -6.13
CA ASN A 66 0.28 -5.00 -5.52
C ASN A 66 0.44 -4.55 -4.07
N PHE A 67 -0.48 -3.71 -3.64
CA PHE A 67 -0.49 -3.19 -2.26
C PHE A 67 -1.90 -3.30 -1.71
N VAL A 68 -1.99 -3.69 -0.46
CA VAL A 68 -3.26 -3.73 0.25
C VAL A 68 -3.18 -2.68 1.35
N LEU A 69 -4.00 -1.66 1.24
CA LEU A 69 -3.93 -0.51 2.15
C LEU A 69 -5.16 -0.47 3.05
N ASP A 70 -4.93 -0.12 4.30
CA ASP A 70 -6.00 -0.03 5.27
C ASP A 70 -5.91 1.30 6.02
N ARG A 71 -7.04 1.77 6.50
CA ARG A 71 -7.15 3.05 7.19
C ARG A 71 -7.05 2.87 8.70
N PRO A 72 -6.82 3.96 9.44
CA PRO A 72 -6.91 3.91 10.89
C PRO A 72 -8.33 3.59 11.30
N LYS A 73 -8.44 2.82 12.33
CA LYS A 73 -9.75 2.45 12.90
C LYS A 73 -10.19 3.46 13.93
#